data_a762c6028f37fb6901edc4cd0d37cc64
#
_entry.id   a762c6028f37fb6901edc4cd0d37cc64
#
_cell.length_a   1.000
_cell.length_b   1.000
_cell.length_c   1.000
_cell.angle_alpha   90.00
_cell.angle_beta   90.00
_cell.angle_gamma   90.00
#
_symmetry.space_group_name_H-M   'P 1'
#
loop_
_entity.id
_entity.type
_entity.pdbx_description
1 polymer ?
#
loop_
_entity_poly.entity_id
_entity_poly.type
_entity_poly.pdbx_seq_one_letter_code
_entity_poly.pdbx_strand_id
1 'polypeptide(L)'
;PFPLLPAALGKVTSPMPAMMPERLANTDPFTQITEMIGSGPFRFVASERVAGSRNVYVKFDGYVPREDGPQEWNAGPKRVLLDRVEWTTIPDAATKVAALQQGEQDWWENPTHDLLPLLRRNRQVKIEITNPTGSVDMMRPNHLQPPFDNPAIRRAMLHAFSQTDFMQSIVGDEAQTFH
;
A
#
# COMPACT_ATOMS: atom_id res chain seq x y z
N PRO A 1 31.69 7.17 1.73
CA PRO A 1 30.83 6.70 0.66
C PRO A 1 29.74 5.78 1.22
N PHE A 2 28.51 5.88 0.71
CA PHE A 2 27.40 5.00 1.07
C PHE A 2 27.18 3.96 -0.05
N PRO A 3 27.77 2.75 0.08
CA PRO A 3 27.76 1.76 -1.01
C PRO A 3 26.36 1.17 -1.28
N LEU A 4 25.43 1.30 -0.33
CA LEU A 4 24.06 0.77 -0.46
C LEU A 4 23.08 1.73 -1.13
N LEU A 5 23.55 2.91 -1.59
CA LEU A 5 22.67 3.90 -2.22
C LEU A 5 21.88 3.34 -3.41
N PRO A 6 22.47 2.59 -4.35
CA PRO A 6 21.69 1.99 -5.44
C PRO A 6 20.60 1.05 -4.96
N ALA A 7 20.88 0.22 -3.96
CA ALA A 7 19.89 -0.69 -3.37
C ALA A 7 18.78 0.06 -2.60
N ALA A 8 19.14 1.15 -1.91
CA ALA A 8 18.17 1.97 -1.20
C ALA A 8 17.21 2.72 -2.15
N LEU A 9 17.69 3.14 -3.32
CA LEU A 9 16.88 3.79 -4.34
C LEU A 9 16.09 2.78 -5.18
N GLY A 10 16.64 1.60 -5.39
CA GLY A 10 16.04 0.53 -6.19
C GLY A 10 15.14 -0.43 -5.41
N LYS A 11 14.55 0.01 -4.30
CA LYS A 11 13.61 -0.81 -3.53
C LYS A 11 12.47 -1.34 -4.40
N VAL A 12 12.14 -2.60 -4.24
CA VAL A 12 11.03 -3.25 -4.95
C VAL A 12 9.70 -3.13 -4.21
N THR A 13 9.74 -2.73 -2.93
CA THR A 13 8.56 -2.58 -2.05
C THR A 13 8.35 -1.13 -1.63
N SER A 14 7.12 -0.82 -1.19
CA SER A 14 6.76 0.49 -0.65
C SER A 14 7.38 0.72 0.77
N PRO A 15 7.73 1.97 1.15
CA PRO A 15 7.77 3.15 0.29
C PRO A 15 9.01 3.13 -0.61
N MET A 16 8.84 3.42 -1.87
CA MET A 16 9.95 3.56 -2.80
C MET A 16 10.07 5.00 -3.30
N PRO A 17 11.29 5.47 -3.61
CA PRO A 17 11.48 6.75 -4.27
C PRO A 17 10.85 6.74 -5.65
N ALA A 18 10.02 7.75 -5.94
CA ALA A 18 9.39 7.91 -7.25
C ALA A 18 10.14 8.96 -8.09
N MET A 19 10.22 8.73 -9.40
CA MET A 19 10.71 9.72 -10.34
C MET A 19 9.68 10.83 -10.49
N MET A 20 10.13 12.09 -10.43
CA MET A 20 9.31 13.26 -10.67
C MET A 20 10.12 14.36 -11.36
N PRO A 21 9.49 15.31 -12.05
CA PRO A 21 10.18 16.47 -12.60
C PRO A 21 10.83 17.32 -11.51
N GLU A 22 12.02 17.88 -11.80
CA GLU A 22 12.79 18.71 -10.87
C GLU A 22 11.95 19.87 -10.30
N ARG A 23 11.12 20.52 -11.12
CA ARG A 23 10.24 21.60 -10.67
C ARG A 23 9.26 21.18 -9.58
N LEU A 24 8.82 19.92 -9.58
CA LEU A 24 7.95 19.36 -8.54
C LEU A 24 8.75 18.91 -7.32
N ALA A 25 9.95 18.39 -7.52
CA ALA A 25 10.85 18.00 -6.43
C ALA A 25 11.32 19.20 -5.59
N ASN A 26 11.40 20.38 -6.20
CA ASN A 26 11.77 21.65 -5.54
C ASN A 26 10.57 22.40 -4.93
N THR A 27 9.37 21.83 -4.95
CA THR A 27 8.20 22.43 -4.30
C THR A 27 8.38 22.40 -2.78
N ASP A 28 7.97 23.46 -2.11
CA ASP A 28 7.96 23.53 -0.65
C ASP A 28 7.22 22.32 -0.07
N PRO A 29 7.80 21.59 0.94
CA PRO A 29 7.19 20.38 1.51
C PRO A 29 5.80 20.58 2.11
N PHE A 30 5.44 21.81 2.49
CA PHE A 30 4.12 22.16 3.01
C PHE A 30 3.12 22.59 1.94
N THR A 31 3.57 22.70 0.68
CA THR A 31 2.70 23.01 -0.45
C THR A 31 2.28 21.73 -1.17
N GLN A 32 0.97 21.51 -1.26
CA GLN A 32 0.46 20.36 -1.98
C GLN A 32 0.70 20.51 -3.49
N ILE A 33 1.35 19.51 -4.09
CA ILE A 33 1.48 19.42 -5.55
C ILE A 33 0.13 19.08 -6.19
N THR A 34 -0.14 19.70 -7.34
CA THR A 34 -1.38 19.50 -8.11
C THR A 34 -1.19 18.61 -9.33
N GLU A 35 0.05 18.35 -9.70
CA GLU A 35 0.42 17.50 -10.83
C GLU A 35 1.02 16.19 -10.32
N MET A 36 0.66 15.08 -10.94
CA MET A 36 1.24 13.76 -10.68
C MET A 36 1.90 13.27 -11.96
N ILE A 37 3.17 13.68 -12.16
CA ILE A 37 3.95 13.30 -13.34
C ILE A 37 5.09 12.40 -12.89
N GLY A 38 5.10 11.19 -13.40
CA GLY A 38 6.13 10.20 -13.18
C GLY A 38 6.65 9.63 -14.49
N SER A 39 7.40 8.55 -14.41
CA SER A 39 7.93 7.81 -15.56
C SER A 39 7.21 6.48 -15.81
N GLY A 40 6.06 6.27 -15.20
CA GLY A 40 5.31 5.02 -15.25
C GLY A 40 4.40 4.90 -16.48
N PRO A 41 3.73 3.75 -16.61
CA PRO A 41 2.89 3.43 -17.77
C PRO A 41 1.49 4.03 -17.73
N PHE A 42 1.14 4.77 -16.69
CA PHE A 42 -0.15 5.45 -16.56
C PHE A 42 0.01 6.95 -16.44
N ARG A 43 -0.95 7.68 -16.98
CA ARG A 43 -1.08 9.12 -16.87
C ARG A 43 -2.23 9.46 -15.94
N PHE A 44 -2.00 10.34 -14.98
CA PHE A 44 -3.01 10.88 -14.09
C PHE A 44 -3.97 11.82 -14.83
N VAL A 45 -5.27 11.69 -14.55
CA VAL A 45 -6.33 12.53 -15.15
C VAL A 45 -6.82 13.53 -14.09
N ALA A 46 -6.17 14.69 -14.03
CA ALA A 46 -6.44 15.71 -13.02
C ALA A 46 -7.90 16.22 -13.05
N SER A 47 -8.50 16.32 -14.24
CA SER A 47 -9.89 16.80 -14.42
C SER A 47 -10.95 15.86 -13.84
N GLU A 48 -10.60 14.60 -13.60
CA GLU A 48 -11.52 13.59 -13.05
C GLU A 48 -11.21 13.26 -11.58
N ARG A 49 -10.22 13.91 -11.00
CA ARG A 49 -9.89 13.75 -9.59
C ARG A 49 -10.97 14.36 -8.72
N VAL A 50 -11.42 13.62 -7.72
CA VAL A 50 -12.23 14.11 -6.61
C VAL A 50 -11.43 13.91 -5.34
N ALA A 51 -10.99 15.01 -4.72
CA ALA A 51 -10.13 14.96 -3.53
C ALA A 51 -10.79 14.13 -2.41
N GLY A 52 -10.04 13.18 -1.84
CA GLY A 52 -10.53 12.27 -0.80
C GLY A 52 -11.51 11.17 -1.28
N SER A 53 -11.89 11.14 -2.54
CA SER A 53 -12.87 10.18 -3.07
C SER A 53 -12.33 9.36 -4.24
N ARG A 54 -11.79 10.02 -5.28
CA ARG A 54 -11.41 9.32 -6.51
C ARG A 54 -10.14 9.89 -7.15
N ASN A 55 -9.26 9.00 -7.59
CA ASN A 55 -8.15 9.30 -8.49
C ASN A 55 -8.28 8.43 -9.74
N VAL A 56 -8.00 9.03 -10.89
CA VAL A 56 -8.16 8.39 -12.20
C VAL A 56 -6.85 8.39 -12.96
N TYR A 57 -6.54 7.25 -13.55
CA TYR A 57 -5.35 7.05 -14.35
C TYR A 57 -5.74 6.37 -15.67
N VAL A 58 -5.14 6.80 -16.76
CA VAL A 58 -5.30 6.20 -18.07
C VAL A 58 -3.96 5.72 -18.59
N LYS A 59 -3.99 4.67 -19.39
CA LYS A 59 -2.81 4.13 -20.05
C LYS A 59 -2.08 5.24 -20.81
N PHE A 60 -0.76 5.23 -20.73
CA PHE A 60 0.09 6.11 -21.49
C PHE A 60 0.69 5.35 -22.68
N ASP A 61 0.17 5.60 -23.88
CA ASP A 61 0.57 4.87 -25.09
C ASP A 61 2.04 5.08 -25.47
N GLY A 62 2.65 6.18 -25.03
CA GLY A 62 4.08 6.45 -25.22
C GLY A 62 5.02 5.72 -24.28
N TYR A 63 4.49 4.93 -23.32
CA TYR A 63 5.33 4.17 -22.42
C TYR A 63 5.90 2.91 -23.09
N VAL A 64 7.21 2.78 -23.05
CA VAL A 64 7.91 1.58 -23.52
C VAL A 64 8.40 0.79 -22.31
N PRO A 65 7.83 -0.41 -22.04
CA PRO A 65 8.30 -1.25 -20.96
C PRO A 65 9.71 -1.77 -21.28
N ARG A 66 10.55 -1.93 -20.26
CA ARG A 66 11.79 -2.68 -20.40
C ARG A 66 11.48 -4.14 -20.75
N GLU A 67 12.37 -4.79 -21.46
CA GLU A 67 12.17 -6.18 -21.91
C GLU A 67 12.81 -7.21 -20.98
N ASP A 68 13.79 -6.79 -20.18
CA ASP A 68 14.62 -7.63 -19.35
C ASP A 68 14.19 -7.65 -17.87
N GLY A 69 14.55 -8.75 -17.21
CA GLY A 69 14.32 -8.98 -15.80
C GLY A 69 12.96 -9.61 -15.48
N PRO A 70 12.86 -10.32 -14.35
CA PRO A 70 11.60 -10.85 -13.86
C PRO A 70 10.69 -9.71 -13.41
N GLN A 71 9.38 -9.90 -13.60
CA GLN A 71 8.40 -9.02 -13.00
C GLN A 71 8.23 -9.41 -11.53
N GLU A 72 8.67 -8.54 -10.64
CA GLU A 72 8.63 -8.76 -9.21
C GLU A 72 8.28 -7.46 -8.51
N TRP A 73 7.12 -7.42 -7.84
CA TRP A 73 6.60 -6.22 -7.17
C TRP A 73 6.66 -4.96 -8.05
N ASN A 74 7.44 -3.97 -7.61
CA ASN A 74 7.68 -2.74 -8.35
C ASN A 74 8.86 -2.82 -9.33
N ALA A 75 9.52 -3.95 -9.45
CA ALA A 75 10.63 -4.17 -10.36
C ALA A 75 10.19 -4.86 -11.66
N GLY A 76 11.09 -4.89 -12.66
CA GLY A 76 10.90 -5.55 -13.93
C GLY A 76 10.01 -4.79 -14.92
N PRO A 77 9.61 -5.45 -16.03
CA PRO A 77 8.82 -4.85 -17.08
C PRO A 77 7.40 -4.53 -16.61
N LYS A 78 6.95 -3.29 -16.86
CA LYS A 78 5.60 -2.83 -16.56
C LYS A 78 4.71 -2.96 -17.80
N ARG A 79 4.14 -4.12 -18.01
CA ARG A 79 3.22 -4.36 -19.13
C ARG A 79 1.80 -4.00 -18.72
N VAL A 80 1.25 -2.98 -19.37
CA VAL A 80 -0.11 -2.49 -19.07
C VAL A 80 -1.12 -3.27 -19.86
N LEU A 81 -2.05 -3.90 -19.16
CA LEU A 81 -3.15 -4.68 -19.74
C LEU A 81 -4.50 -3.95 -19.62
N LEU A 82 -4.56 -2.88 -18.82
CA LEU A 82 -5.76 -2.10 -18.53
C LEU A 82 -5.64 -0.73 -19.18
N ASP A 83 -6.72 -0.24 -19.77
CA ASP A 83 -6.74 1.09 -20.39
C ASP A 83 -6.95 2.20 -19.38
N ARG A 84 -7.62 1.88 -18.26
CA ARG A 84 -8.01 2.83 -17.24
C ARG A 84 -8.01 2.17 -15.85
N VAL A 85 -7.58 2.93 -14.84
CA VAL A 85 -7.61 2.55 -13.42
C VAL A 85 -8.24 3.69 -12.62
N GLU A 86 -9.26 3.37 -11.84
CA GLU A 86 -9.88 4.30 -10.91
C GLU A 86 -9.67 3.83 -9.48
N TRP A 87 -9.03 4.66 -8.68
CA TRP A 87 -8.90 4.43 -7.24
C TRP A 87 -10.03 5.15 -6.52
N THR A 88 -10.95 4.40 -5.96
CA THR A 88 -12.10 4.93 -5.22
C THR A 88 -11.91 4.72 -3.73
N THR A 89 -12.08 5.77 -2.96
CA THR A 89 -12.05 5.71 -1.49
C THR A 89 -13.45 5.46 -0.96
N ILE A 90 -13.68 4.28 -0.44
CA ILE A 90 -14.92 3.90 0.26
C ILE A 90 -14.58 3.74 1.74
N PRO A 91 -15.04 4.59 2.65
CA PRO A 91 -14.65 4.52 4.08
C PRO A 91 -15.15 3.26 4.79
N ASP A 92 -16.40 2.89 4.54
CA ASP A 92 -17.08 1.78 5.22
C ASP A 92 -16.73 0.41 4.60
N ALA A 93 -16.32 -0.55 5.43
CA ALA A 93 -15.91 -1.86 4.98
C ALA A 93 -17.08 -2.72 4.46
N ALA A 94 -18.27 -2.61 5.03
CA ALA A 94 -19.44 -3.34 4.55
C ALA A 94 -19.87 -2.86 3.16
N THR A 95 -19.78 -1.54 2.93
CA THR A 95 -20.02 -0.95 1.60
C THR A 95 -19.00 -1.44 0.57
N LYS A 96 -17.70 -1.58 0.96
CA LYS A 96 -16.67 -2.18 0.07
C LYS A 96 -17.02 -3.62 -0.33
N VAL A 97 -17.49 -4.42 0.64
CA VAL A 97 -17.93 -5.80 0.36
C VAL A 97 -19.06 -5.79 -0.66
N ALA A 98 -20.09 -4.96 -0.44
CA ALA A 98 -21.24 -4.88 -1.34
C ALA A 98 -20.81 -4.46 -2.76
N ALA A 99 -19.99 -3.41 -2.87
CA ALA A 99 -19.50 -2.91 -4.14
C ALA A 99 -18.69 -3.98 -4.92
N LEU A 100 -17.82 -4.74 -4.21
CA LEU A 100 -17.07 -5.83 -4.81
C LEU A 100 -17.98 -6.99 -5.23
N GLN A 101 -18.98 -7.35 -4.41
CA GLN A 101 -19.91 -8.44 -4.72
C GLN A 101 -20.87 -8.11 -5.86
N GLN A 102 -21.17 -6.83 -6.08
CA GLN A 102 -22.03 -6.35 -7.17
C GLN A 102 -21.24 -6.04 -8.45
N GLY A 103 -19.91 -6.14 -8.41
CA GLY A 103 -19.05 -5.81 -9.55
C GLY A 103 -18.92 -4.31 -9.81
N GLU A 104 -19.24 -3.47 -8.83
CA GLU A 104 -19.00 -2.02 -8.90
C GLU A 104 -17.52 -1.68 -8.64
N GLN A 105 -16.81 -2.58 -7.98
CA GLN A 105 -15.36 -2.53 -7.77
C GLN A 105 -14.75 -3.87 -8.19
N ASP A 106 -13.61 -3.82 -8.85
CA ASP A 106 -12.88 -4.99 -9.33
C ASP A 106 -11.86 -5.52 -8.32
N TRP A 107 -11.39 -4.67 -7.42
CA TRP A 107 -10.32 -5.01 -6.49
C TRP A 107 -10.44 -4.28 -5.15
N TRP A 108 -10.14 -5.03 -4.10
CA TRP A 108 -9.95 -4.51 -2.75
C TRP A 108 -8.63 -5.03 -2.19
N GLU A 109 -7.64 -4.14 -2.02
CA GLU A 109 -6.27 -4.51 -1.69
C GLU A 109 -6.11 -5.09 -0.28
N ASN A 110 -6.71 -4.49 0.71
CA ASN A 110 -6.54 -4.89 2.12
C ASN A 110 -7.91 -5.09 2.79
N PRO A 111 -8.61 -6.20 2.52
CA PRO A 111 -9.87 -6.49 3.18
C PRO A 111 -9.65 -6.78 4.67
N THR A 112 -10.60 -6.34 5.50
CA THR A 112 -10.60 -6.70 6.92
C THR A 112 -10.82 -8.20 7.08
N HIS A 113 -10.07 -8.83 7.97
CA HIS A 113 -10.10 -10.29 8.16
C HIS A 113 -11.50 -10.81 8.50
N ASP A 114 -12.26 -10.09 9.30
CA ASP A 114 -13.63 -10.45 9.69
C ASP A 114 -14.60 -10.59 8.50
N LEU A 115 -14.32 -9.93 7.38
CA LEU A 115 -15.15 -9.96 6.18
C LEU A 115 -14.70 -11.00 5.15
N LEU A 116 -13.52 -11.59 5.31
CA LEU A 116 -13.02 -12.65 4.42
C LEU A 116 -13.95 -13.86 4.31
N PRO A 117 -14.56 -14.39 5.41
CA PRO A 117 -15.51 -15.49 5.31
C PRO A 117 -16.73 -15.17 4.45
N LEU A 118 -17.17 -13.89 4.47
CA LEU A 118 -18.29 -13.44 3.64
C LEU A 118 -17.90 -13.38 2.16
N LEU A 119 -16.72 -12.83 1.87
CA LEU A 119 -16.18 -12.74 0.50
C LEU A 119 -15.90 -14.14 -0.08
N ARG A 120 -15.37 -15.09 0.71
CA ARG A 120 -15.12 -16.49 0.28
C ARG A 120 -16.38 -17.24 -0.17
N ARG A 121 -17.57 -16.83 0.27
CA ARG A 121 -18.86 -17.42 -0.15
C ARG A 121 -19.28 -16.99 -1.56
N ASN A 122 -18.77 -15.88 -2.05
CA ASN A 122 -19.06 -15.39 -3.39
C ASN A 122 -18.10 -16.02 -4.40
N ARG A 123 -18.61 -16.87 -5.29
CA ARG A 123 -17.80 -17.56 -6.32
C ARG A 123 -17.19 -16.65 -7.37
N GLN A 124 -17.67 -15.41 -7.48
CA GLN A 124 -17.13 -14.42 -8.40
C GLN A 124 -15.96 -13.63 -7.80
N VAL A 125 -15.75 -13.73 -6.49
CA VAL A 125 -14.66 -13.06 -5.78
C VAL A 125 -13.53 -14.05 -5.52
N LYS A 126 -12.33 -13.72 -5.99
CA LYS A 126 -11.11 -14.47 -5.72
C LYS A 126 -10.33 -13.78 -4.61
N ILE A 127 -9.90 -14.53 -3.61
CA ILE A 127 -9.04 -14.04 -2.53
C ILE A 127 -7.65 -14.62 -2.74
N GLU A 128 -6.65 -13.74 -2.80
CA GLU A 128 -5.25 -14.13 -2.97
C GLU A 128 -4.37 -13.43 -1.95
N ILE A 129 -3.36 -14.14 -1.47
CA ILE A 129 -2.27 -13.56 -0.68
C ILE A 129 -1.22 -13.07 -1.65
N THR A 130 -1.16 -11.76 -1.84
CA THR A 130 -0.22 -11.12 -2.76
C THR A 130 1.17 -10.94 -2.16
N ASN A 131 1.26 -10.84 -0.84
CA ASN A 131 2.52 -10.74 -0.11
C ASN A 131 2.71 -11.92 0.85
N PRO A 132 3.40 -12.99 0.45
CA PRO A 132 3.63 -14.15 1.32
C PRO A 132 4.62 -13.87 2.45
N THR A 133 5.37 -12.76 2.41
CA THR A 133 6.28 -12.36 3.48
C THR A 133 5.57 -11.63 4.62
N GLY A 134 4.31 -11.25 4.41
CA GLY A 134 3.51 -10.56 5.39
C GLY A 134 3.94 -9.11 5.66
N SER A 135 3.43 -8.58 6.75
CA SER A 135 3.80 -7.27 7.30
C SER A 135 4.15 -7.41 8.78
N VAL A 136 5.01 -6.52 9.25
CA VAL A 136 5.39 -6.46 10.66
C VAL A 136 4.92 -5.13 11.22
N ASP A 137 4.00 -5.19 12.16
CA ASP A 137 3.57 -4.00 12.89
C ASP A 137 4.60 -3.64 13.96
N MET A 138 4.89 -2.36 14.07
CA MET A 138 5.90 -1.86 14.99
C MET A 138 5.33 -0.73 15.85
N MET A 139 5.49 -0.87 17.16
CA MET A 139 5.32 0.26 18.07
C MET A 139 6.63 1.04 18.18
N ARG A 140 6.57 2.33 17.90
CA ARG A 140 7.73 3.22 17.99
C ARG A 140 7.49 4.33 19.01
N PRO A 141 7.87 4.14 20.30
CA PRO A 141 7.75 5.19 21.30
C PRO A 141 8.66 6.38 20.98
N ASN A 142 8.16 7.60 21.20
CA ASN A 142 8.99 8.79 21.08
C ASN A 142 9.93 8.90 22.29
N HIS A 143 11.15 8.41 22.17
CA HIS A 143 12.14 8.38 23.25
C HIS A 143 12.77 9.74 23.57
N LEU A 144 12.39 10.79 22.89
CA LEU A 144 12.81 12.17 23.21
C LEU A 144 11.86 12.87 24.19
N GLN A 145 10.74 12.23 24.55
CA GLN A 145 9.74 12.81 25.42
C GLN A 145 9.30 11.87 26.54
N PRO A 146 8.99 12.41 27.74
CA PRO A 146 8.42 11.63 28.83
C PRO A 146 7.08 10.97 28.42
N PRO A 147 6.79 9.77 28.93
CA PRO A 147 7.62 8.96 29.82
C PRO A 147 8.64 8.07 29.09
N PHE A 148 8.68 8.13 27.75
CA PHE A 148 9.46 7.22 26.92
C PHE A 148 10.93 7.64 26.74
N ASP A 149 11.34 8.78 27.26
CA ASP A 149 12.75 9.18 27.43
C ASP A 149 13.47 8.27 28.45
N ASN A 150 12.72 7.66 29.38
CA ASN A 150 13.25 6.71 30.34
C ASN A 150 13.44 5.30 29.74
N PRO A 151 14.68 4.78 29.65
CA PRO A 151 14.94 3.43 29.15
C PRO A 151 14.29 2.30 29.96
N ALA A 152 14.09 2.49 31.27
CA ALA A 152 13.46 1.48 32.11
C ALA A 152 11.97 1.29 31.74
N ILE A 153 11.26 2.37 31.42
CA ILE A 153 9.88 2.32 30.94
C ILE A 153 9.80 1.60 29.62
N ARG A 154 10.69 1.93 28.67
CA ARG A 154 10.71 1.23 27.37
C ARG A 154 10.99 -0.27 27.51
N ARG A 155 11.87 -0.68 28.42
CA ARG A 155 12.13 -2.10 28.73
C ARG A 155 10.92 -2.78 29.37
N ALA A 156 10.24 -2.11 30.29
CA ALA A 156 9.02 -2.64 30.89
C ALA A 156 7.92 -2.88 29.86
N MET A 157 7.80 -2.01 28.86
CA MET A 157 6.84 -2.18 27.77
C MET A 157 7.05 -3.47 26.97
N LEU A 158 8.28 -3.96 26.81
CA LEU A 158 8.53 -5.22 26.09
C LEU A 158 7.83 -6.43 26.74
N HIS A 159 7.57 -6.37 28.03
CA HIS A 159 6.87 -7.42 28.78
C HIS A 159 5.35 -7.19 28.87
N ALA A 160 4.88 -6.00 28.45
CA ALA A 160 3.47 -5.66 28.48
C ALA A 160 2.71 -6.09 27.22
N PHE A 161 3.42 -6.47 26.16
CA PHE A 161 2.82 -6.87 24.91
C PHE A 161 2.93 -8.38 24.70
N SER A 162 1.81 -9.00 24.43
CA SER A 162 1.71 -10.38 23.95
C SER A 162 1.46 -10.35 22.46
N GLN A 163 2.39 -10.89 21.67
CA GLN A 163 2.20 -11.02 20.22
C GLN A 163 0.98 -11.87 19.90
N THR A 164 0.76 -12.94 20.65
CA THR A 164 -0.39 -13.84 20.47
C THR A 164 -1.71 -13.10 20.66
N ASP A 165 -1.85 -12.31 21.75
CA ASP A 165 -3.08 -11.57 22.03
C ASP A 165 -3.33 -10.48 20.97
N PHE A 166 -2.26 -9.84 20.53
CA PHE A 166 -2.32 -8.84 19.46
C PHE A 166 -2.78 -9.48 18.14
N MET A 167 -2.18 -10.61 17.76
CA MET A 167 -2.58 -11.35 16.57
C MET A 167 -4.02 -11.86 16.67
N GLN A 168 -4.43 -12.38 17.83
CA GLN A 168 -5.80 -12.80 18.06
C GLN A 168 -6.81 -11.66 17.85
N SER A 169 -6.47 -10.45 18.27
CA SER A 169 -7.33 -9.28 18.11
C SER A 169 -7.43 -8.77 16.65
N ILE A 170 -6.40 -9.00 15.83
CA ILE A 170 -6.35 -8.55 14.43
C ILE A 170 -6.96 -9.58 13.48
N VAL A 171 -6.57 -10.85 13.61
CA VAL A 171 -6.91 -11.91 12.65
C VAL A 171 -7.82 -13.00 13.23
N GLY A 172 -8.22 -12.88 14.50
CA GLY A 172 -9.14 -13.81 15.17
C GLY A 172 -8.62 -15.25 15.20
N ASP A 173 -9.46 -16.20 14.85
CA ASP A 173 -9.14 -17.63 14.91
C ASP A 173 -8.01 -18.05 13.94
N GLU A 174 -7.68 -17.22 12.96
CA GLU A 174 -6.58 -17.47 12.03
C GLU A 174 -5.21 -17.07 12.63
N ALA A 175 -5.16 -16.51 13.86
CA ALA A 175 -3.93 -16.03 14.51
C ALA A 175 -2.81 -17.09 14.60
N GLN A 176 -3.16 -18.37 14.66
CA GLN A 176 -2.20 -19.48 14.72
C GLN A 176 -1.51 -19.78 13.37
N THR A 177 -2.03 -19.25 12.26
CA THR A 177 -1.47 -19.45 10.93
C THR A 177 -0.47 -18.35 10.54
N PHE A 178 -0.39 -17.30 11.36
CA PHE A 178 0.55 -16.19 11.17
C PHE A 178 1.67 -16.29 12.23
N HIS A 179 2.91 -16.17 11.78
CA HIS A 179 4.11 -16.26 12.64
C HIS A 179 4.88 -14.95 12.64
#